data_141eade0ff26673832c3c15350373c77
#
_entry.id   141eade0ff26673832c3c15350373c77
#
_cell.length_a   1.000
_cell.length_b   1.000
_cell.length_c   1.000
_cell.angle_alpha   90.00
_cell.angle_beta   90.00
_cell.angle_gamma   90.00
#
_symmetry.space_group_name_H-M   'P 1'
#
loop_
_entity.id
_entity.type
_entity.pdbx_description
1 polymer ?
#
loop_
_entity_poly.entity_id
_entity_poly.type
_entity_poly.pdbx_seq_one_letter_code
_entity_poly.pdbx_strand_id
1 'polypeptide(L)'
;MDPILNRFGYDEFREGQKEVITSLEEGHDAIAILPTGNGKSFIYQYIGIKEKCRVVIVSPLIALMVDQVASLKQLGIHRAVAITSLMTEAEKNYILSTLNEYQFIFVSPEMLQAPRFFKQLSKLEIGLLVVDEAHCISQWGYDFRSDYLFIGKMRKSLKNPRTLALTATATTQVLHDIYTFLGLDQNKTTYFQGHAFLKNREIDVISVEGLRSKMLSGLLKRVDFPCIVYASTIKEIEGM
;
A
#
# COMPACT_ATOMS: atom_id res chain seq x y z
N MET A 1 -19.85 5.10 19.24
CA MET A 1 -19.15 5.26 17.95
C MET A 1 -17.64 5.16 18.21
N ASP A 2 -16.91 4.46 17.40
CA ASP A 2 -15.46 4.30 17.59
C ASP A 2 -14.76 5.65 17.37
N PRO A 3 -13.99 6.15 18.34
CA PRO A 3 -13.35 7.46 18.25
C PRO A 3 -12.36 7.59 17.08
N ILE A 4 -11.76 6.45 16.65
CA ILE A 4 -10.82 6.44 15.54
C ILE A 4 -11.59 6.57 14.23
N LEU A 5 -12.67 5.82 14.03
CA LEU A 5 -13.55 5.99 12.87
C LEU A 5 -13.99 7.44 12.71
N ASN A 6 -14.51 8.03 13.80
CA ASN A 6 -14.96 9.42 13.80
C ASN A 6 -13.86 10.41 13.41
N ARG A 7 -12.62 10.18 13.91
CA ARG A 7 -11.45 11.02 13.57
C ARG A 7 -11.14 11.02 12.07
N PHE A 8 -11.41 9.90 11.37
CA PHE A 8 -11.24 9.76 9.93
C PHE A 8 -12.49 10.17 9.13
N GLY A 9 -13.57 10.58 9.78
CA GLY A 9 -14.83 10.93 9.14
C GLY A 9 -15.59 9.71 8.61
N TYR A 10 -15.41 8.55 9.24
CA TYR A 10 -16.08 7.30 8.88
C TYR A 10 -17.14 6.94 9.93
N ASP A 11 -18.31 6.53 9.46
CA ASP A 11 -19.39 6.04 10.33
C ASP A 11 -19.19 4.57 10.71
N GLU A 12 -18.66 3.78 9.78
CA GLU A 12 -18.47 2.34 9.93
C GLU A 12 -17.24 1.83 9.15
N PHE A 13 -16.82 0.61 9.47
CA PHE A 13 -15.80 -0.09 8.70
C PHE A 13 -16.36 -0.51 7.34
N ARG A 14 -15.54 -0.38 6.30
CA ARG A 14 -15.84 -0.94 4.99
C ARG A 14 -15.63 -2.45 4.99
N GLU A 15 -16.18 -3.12 3.97
CA GLU A 15 -16.01 -4.55 3.76
C GLU A 15 -14.54 -4.98 3.86
N GLY A 16 -14.27 -6.00 4.69
CA GLY A 16 -12.95 -6.56 4.92
C GLY A 16 -12.05 -5.80 5.89
N GLN A 17 -12.33 -4.53 6.17
CA GLN A 17 -11.48 -3.77 7.10
C GLN A 17 -11.58 -4.34 8.52
N LYS A 18 -12.79 -4.62 8.99
CA LYS A 18 -13.02 -5.10 10.35
C LYS A 18 -12.40 -6.48 10.59
N GLU A 19 -12.57 -7.39 9.63
CA GLU A 19 -12.03 -8.74 9.68
C GLU A 19 -10.50 -8.73 9.76
N VAL A 20 -9.87 -7.93 8.88
CA VAL A 20 -8.40 -7.79 8.85
C VAL A 20 -7.88 -7.12 10.12
N ILE A 21 -8.55 -6.07 10.60
CA ILE A 21 -8.18 -5.37 11.84
C ILE A 21 -8.28 -6.33 13.04
N THR A 22 -9.39 -7.07 13.17
CA THR A 22 -9.57 -8.04 14.27
C THR A 22 -8.47 -9.09 14.27
N SER A 23 -8.13 -9.64 13.12
CA SER A 23 -7.05 -10.61 12.98
C SER A 23 -5.69 -10.05 13.43
N LEU A 24 -5.38 -8.82 13.01
CA LEU A 24 -4.15 -8.16 13.44
C LEU A 24 -4.15 -7.89 14.96
N GLU A 25 -5.29 -7.54 15.57
CA GLU A 25 -5.41 -7.37 17.03
C GLU A 25 -5.20 -8.67 17.80
N GLU A 26 -5.60 -9.80 17.22
CA GLU A 26 -5.36 -11.14 17.75
C GLU A 26 -3.89 -11.60 17.60
N GLY A 27 -3.05 -10.79 16.96
CA GLY A 27 -1.62 -11.07 16.79
C GLY A 27 -1.27 -11.87 15.54
N HIS A 28 -2.21 -12.09 14.63
CA HIS A 28 -1.99 -12.80 13.38
C HIS A 28 -1.41 -11.89 12.30
N ASP A 29 -0.70 -12.49 11.34
CA ASP A 29 -0.39 -11.82 10.07
C ASP A 29 -1.67 -11.75 9.21
N ALA A 30 -1.71 -10.81 8.25
CA ALA A 30 -2.86 -10.71 7.35
C ALA A 30 -2.44 -10.38 5.91
N ILE A 31 -3.18 -10.92 4.95
CA ILE A 31 -3.12 -10.53 3.53
C ILE A 31 -4.52 -10.04 3.15
N ALA A 32 -4.61 -8.79 2.71
CA ALA A 32 -5.87 -8.20 2.27
C ALA A 32 -5.80 -7.75 0.81
N ILE A 33 -6.61 -8.40 -0.02
CA ILE A 33 -6.82 -8.01 -1.42
C ILE A 33 -8.09 -7.16 -1.46
N LEU A 34 -7.91 -5.86 -1.53
CA LEU A 34 -8.97 -4.88 -1.48
C LEU A 34 -8.87 -3.93 -2.68
N PRO A 35 -9.96 -3.66 -3.40
CA PRO A 35 -9.94 -2.72 -4.53
C PRO A 35 -9.38 -1.36 -4.17
N THR A 36 -8.90 -0.62 -5.16
CA THR A 36 -8.50 0.78 -5.01
C THR A 36 -9.67 1.61 -4.51
N GLY A 37 -9.44 2.49 -3.54
CA GLY A 37 -10.50 3.31 -2.94
C GLY A 37 -11.24 2.64 -1.76
N ASN A 38 -11.01 1.35 -1.46
CA ASN A 38 -11.63 0.65 -0.32
C ASN A 38 -10.95 0.93 1.04
N GLY A 39 -10.11 1.95 1.11
CA GLY A 39 -9.54 2.36 2.39
C GLY A 39 -8.51 1.38 2.97
N LYS A 40 -7.66 0.76 2.11
CA LYS A 40 -6.54 -0.11 2.56
C LYS A 40 -5.67 0.55 3.63
N SER A 41 -5.34 1.82 3.43
CA SER A 41 -4.48 2.57 4.34
C SER A 41 -5.08 2.74 5.73
N PHE A 42 -6.40 2.81 5.83
CA PHE A 42 -7.10 2.96 7.10
C PHE A 42 -6.84 1.78 8.04
N ILE A 43 -6.67 0.56 7.53
CA ILE A 43 -6.41 -0.64 8.35
C ILE A 43 -5.18 -0.46 9.23
N TYR A 44 -4.03 -0.13 8.64
CA TYR A 44 -2.79 0.03 9.41
C TYR A 44 -2.75 1.34 10.21
N GLN A 45 -3.43 2.37 9.73
CA GLN A 45 -3.58 3.62 10.47
C GLN A 45 -4.41 3.40 11.74
N TYR A 46 -5.51 2.65 11.63
CA TYR A 46 -6.36 2.28 12.76
C TYR A 46 -5.57 1.48 13.80
N ILE A 47 -4.88 0.41 13.40
CA ILE A 47 -4.05 -0.41 14.30
C ILE A 47 -2.98 0.45 15.00
N GLY A 48 -2.23 1.25 14.24
CA GLY A 48 -1.19 2.09 14.81
C GLY A 48 -1.72 3.05 15.87
N ILE A 49 -2.87 3.67 15.63
CA ILE A 49 -3.50 4.61 16.58
C ILE A 49 -4.04 3.87 17.79
N LYS A 50 -4.80 2.79 17.58
CA LYS A 50 -5.46 2.03 18.64
C LYS A 50 -4.47 1.42 19.63
N GLU A 51 -3.45 0.75 19.10
CA GLU A 51 -2.45 0.07 19.91
C GLU A 51 -1.27 0.98 20.32
N LYS A 52 -1.24 2.21 19.78
CA LYS A 52 -0.11 3.16 19.98
C LYS A 52 1.23 2.55 19.59
N CYS A 53 1.22 1.62 18.65
CA CYS A 53 2.40 0.90 18.18
C CYS A 53 3.06 1.61 17.01
N ARG A 54 4.33 1.26 16.72
CA ARG A 54 5.03 1.73 15.52
C ARG A 54 4.66 0.90 14.33
N VAL A 55 4.30 1.58 13.25
CA VAL A 55 3.94 1.00 11.96
C VAL A 55 4.99 1.37 10.93
N VAL A 56 5.60 0.38 10.30
CA VAL A 56 6.53 0.58 9.18
C VAL A 56 5.81 0.17 7.91
N ILE A 57 5.69 1.09 6.95
CA ILE A 57 4.97 0.90 5.71
C ILE A 57 5.97 0.90 4.55
N VAL A 58 6.15 -0.25 3.91
CA VAL A 58 6.93 -0.39 2.69
C VAL A 58 6.02 -0.16 1.50
N SER A 59 6.25 0.90 0.74
CA SER A 59 5.44 1.26 -0.44
C SER A 59 6.32 1.66 -1.62
N PRO A 60 5.95 1.29 -2.86
CA PRO A 60 6.78 1.54 -4.04
C PRO A 60 6.59 2.95 -4.62
N LEU A 61 5.58 3.69 -4.16
CA LEU A 61 5.15 4.95 -4.76
C LEU A 61 5.44 6.13 -3.84
N ILE A 62 6.53 6.85 -4.12
CA ILE A 62 6.99 8.00 -3.31
C ILE A 62 5.89 9.06 -3.14
N ALA A 63 5.19 9.40 -4.22
CA ALA A 63 4.12 10.40 -4.17
C ALA A 63 3.03 9.99 -3.16
N LEU A 64 2.58 8.73 -3.20
CA LEU A 64 1.57 8.22 -2.26
C LEU A 64 2.07 8.23 -0.81
N MET A 65 3.34 7.90 -0.56
CA MET A 65 3.91 7.99 0.80
C MET A 65 3.84 9.42 1.35
N VAL A 66 4.20 10.41 0.53
CA VAL A 66 4.15 11.82 0.92
C VAL A 66 2.72 12.27 1.19
N ASP A 67 1.77 11.89 0.34
CA ASP A 67 0.35 12.20 0.50
C ASP A 67 -0.24 11.56 1.76
N GLN A 68 0.12 10.30 2.07
CA GLN A 68 -0.30 9.61 3.28
C GLN A 68 0.22 10.31 4.54
N VAL A 69 1.48 10.76 4.54
CA VAL A 69 2.05 11.54 5.65
C VAL A 69 1.34 12.87 5.81
N ALA A 70 1.05 13.57 4.72
CA ALA A 70 0.30 14.84 4.74
C ALA A 70 -1.11 14.63 5.31
N SER A 71 -1.82 13.60 4.86
CA SER A 71 -3.15 13.24 5.35
C SER A 71 -3.17 12.91 6.85
N LEU A 72 -2.19 12.14 7.33
CA LEU A 72 -2.06 11.84 8.77
C LEU A 72 -1.82 13.13 9.59
N LYS A 73 -0.97 14.03 9.11
CA LYS A 73 -0.73 15.33 9.77
C LYS A 73 -1.98 16.20 9.83
N GLN A 74 -2.79 16.24 8.77
CA GLN A 74 -4.08 16.94 8.76
C GLN A 74 -5.05 16.38 9.81
N LEU A 75 -5.00 15.09 10.08
CA LEU A 75 -5.75 14.44 11.16
C LEU A 75 -5.12 14.64 12.56
N GLY A 76 -4.09 15.49 12.69
CA GLY A 76 -3.38 15.75 13.95
C GLY A 76 -2.44 14.62 14.38
N ILE A 77 -2.04 13.73 13.45
CA ILE A 77 -1.07 12.67 13.68
C ILE A 77 0.29 13.11 13.14
N HIS A 78 1.02 13.89 13.94
CA HIS A 78 2.28 14.52 13.50
C HIS A 78 3.49 13.58 13.52
N ARG A 79 3.40 12.43 14.19
CA ARG A 79 4.47 11.43 14.30
C ARG A 79 4.53 10.50 13.07
N ALA A 80 4.47 11.08 11.88
CA ALA A 80 4.53 10.38 10.60
C ALA A 80 5.63 10.97 9.71
N VAL A 81 6.39 10.11 9.03
CA VAL A 81 7.48 10.47 8.12
C VAL A 81 7.52 9.55 6.92
N ALA A 82 7.86 10.10 5.75
CA ALA A 82 8.20 9.33 4.56
C ALA A 82 9.71 9.49 4.29
N ILE A 83 10.42 8.37 4.16
CA ILE A 83 11.85 8.34 3.87
C ILE A 83 12.03 7.88 2.43
N THR A 84 12.50 8.79 1.60
CA THR A 84 12.55 8.60 0.15
C THR A 84 13.94 8.84 -0.41
N SER A 85 14.18 8.34 -1.63
CA SER A 85 15.42 8.61 -2.37
C SER A 85 15.61 10.09 -2.74
N LEU A 86 14.52 10.87 -2.77
CA LEU A 86 14.54 12.30 -3.14
C LEU A 86 15.05 13.21 -2.01
N MET A 87 15.17 12.70 -0.79
CA MET A 87 15.67 13.46 0.35
C MET A 87 17.18 13.70 0.24
N THR A 88 17.60 14.88 0.69
CA THR A 88 19.02 15.19 0.87
C THR A 88 19.64 14.35 1.98
N GLU A 89 20.95 14.18 1.97
CA GLU A 89 21.66 13.44 3.02
C GLU A 89 21.50 14.10 4.41
N ALA A 90 21.39 15.41 4.47
CA ALA A 90 21.15 16.15 5.71
C ALA A 90 19.78 15.79 6.30
N GLU A 91 18.72 15.80 5.49
CA GLU A 91 17.37 15.41 5.90
C GLU A 91 17.32 13.95 6.34
N LYS A 92 17.94 13.03 5.57
CA LYS A 92 18.03 11.60 5.96
C LYS A 92 18.73 11.44 7.29
N ASN A 93 19.86 12.09 7.51
CA ASN A 93 20.60 12.00 8.76
C ASN A 93 19.79 12.54 9.96
N TYR A 94 19.07 13.65 9.77
CA TYR A 94 18.19 14.19 10.80
C TYR A 94 17.10 13.20 11.18
N ILE A 95 16.37 12.66 10.18
CA ILE A 95 15.30 11.68 10.42
C ILE A 95 15.85 10.42 11.08
N LEU A 96 17.02 9.92 10.65
CA LEU A 96 17.65 8.75 11.26
C LEU A 96 18.03 8.97 12.73
N SER A 97 18.40 10.18 13.10
CA SER A 97 18.73 10.51 14.50
C SER A 97 17.48 10.60 15.40
N THR A 98 16.32 10.92 14.81
CA THR A 98 15.03 11.09 15.51
C THR A 98 14.02 9.97 15.14
N LEU A 99 14.47 8.86 14.56
CA LEU A 99 13.61 7.81 14.03
C LEU A 99 12.68 7.19 15.09
N ASN A 100 13.12 7.17 16.34
CA ASN A 100 12.35 6.70 17.48
C ASN A 100 11.15 7.60 17.84
N GLU A 101 11.08 8.81 17.35
CA GLU A 101 9.98 9.75 17.61
C GLU A 101 8.78 9.48 16.69
N TYR A 102 8.99 8.78 15.57
CA TYR A 102 7.93 8.52 14.60
C TYR A 102 7.17 7.23 14.92
N GLN A 103 5.87 7.32 14.75
CA GLN A 103 4.93 6.21 14.88
C GLN A 103 4.65 5.56 13.53
N PHE A 104 4.47 6.36 12.47
CA PHE A 104 4.25 5.90 11.10
C PHE A 104 5.48 6.22 10.25
N ILE A 105 6.18 5.19 9.81
CA ILE A 105 7.40 5.31 9.00
C ILE A 105 7.12 4.70 7.64
N PHE A 106 6.96 5.55 6.63
CA PHE A 106 6.84 5.14 5.24
C PHE A 106 8.24 5.08 4.61
N VAL A 107 8.51 4.01 3.91
CA VAL A 107 9.83 3.77 3.31
C VAL A 107 9.70 3.04 1.98
N SER A 108 10.51 3.41 1.00
CA SER A 108 10.60 2.65 -0.24
C SER A 108 11.40 1.35 -0.04
N PRO A 109 11.16 0.30 -0.85
CA PRO A 109 11.87 -0.97 -0.72
C PRO A 109 13.39 -0.82 -0.82
N GLU A 110 13.87 0.07 -1.68
CA GLU A 110 15.29 0.38 -1.88
C GLU A 110 15.90 1.03 -0.63
N MET A 111 15.16 1.97 -0.04
CA MET A 111 15.59 2.63 1.21
C MET A 111 15.62 1.67 2.39
N LEU A 112 14.70 0.69 2.43
CA LEU A 112 14.70 -0.34 3.46
C LEU A 112 16.01 -1.15 3.45
N GLN A 113 16.65 -1.31 2.29
CA GLN A 113 17.92 -2.01 2.13
C GLN A 113 19.14 -1.14 2.51
N ALA A 114 18.99 0.18 2.67
CA ALA A 114 20.10 1.06 3.02
C ALA A 114 20.67 0.69 4.41
N PRO A 115 21.97 0.32 4.54
CA PRO A 115 22.51 -0.24 5.78
C PRO A 115 22.35 0.68 7.00
N ARG A 116 22.52 2.00 6.79
CA ARG A 116 22.36 2.98 7.87
C ARG A 116 20.93 3.06 8.37
N PHE A 117 19.96 3.09 7.47
CA PHE A 117 18.53 3.10 7.80
C PHE A 117 18.16 1.81 8.53
N PHE A 118 18.49 0.67 7.96
CA PHE A 118 18.15 -0.61 8.53
C PHE A 118 18.76 -0.83 9.94
N LYS A 119 20.00 -0.39 10.14
CA LYS A 119 20.66 -0.42 11.46
C LYS A 119 19.91 0.41 12.52
N GLN A 120 19.32 1.53 12.16
CA GLN A 120 18.51 2.34 13.10
C GLN A 120 17.13 1.71 13.30
N LEU A 121 16.48 1.26 12.23
CA LEU A 121 15.17 0.61 12.28
C LEU A 121 15.19 -0.65 13.15
N SER A 122 16.24 -1.48 13.05
CA SER A 122 16.37 -2.73 13.82
C SER A 122 16.53 -2.54 15.33
N LYS A 123 16.79 -1.32 15.79
CA LYS A 123 16.81 -0.98 17.22
C LYS A 123 15.43 -0.67 17.80
N LEU A 124 14.44 -0.47 16.93
CA LEU A 124 13.10 -0.06 17.31
C LEU A 124 12.19 -1.27 17.46
N GLU A 125 11.27 -1.19 18.37
CA GLU A 125 10.15 -2.13 18.43
C GLU A 125 9.12 -1.75 17.38
N ILE A 126 8.80 -2.71 16.50
CA ILE A 126 7.85 -2.54 15.39
C ILE A 126 6.64 -3.40 15.71
N GLY A 127 5.49 -2.75 15.91
CA GLY A 127 4.23 -3.45 16.17
C GLY A 127 3.57 -3.99 14.92
N LEU A 128 3.76 -3.30 13.78
CA LEU A 128 3.19 -3.72 12.50
C LEU A 128 4.12 -3.37 11.33
N LEU A 129 4.43 -4.36 10.50
CA LEU A 129 5.05 -4.18 9.19
C LEU A 129 3.97 -4.25 8.11
N VAL A 130 3.85 -3.21 7.31
CA VAL A 130 2.93 -3.16 6.18
C VAL A 130 3.70 -3.26 4.88
N VAL A 131 3.27 -4.16 4.02
CA VAL A 131 3.77 -4.30 2.65
C VAL A 131 2.66 -3.85 1.71
N ASP A 132 2.73 -2.60 1.30
CA ASP A 132 1.78 -2.02 0.36
C ASP A 132 2.15 -2.42 -1.07
N GLU A 133 1.12 -2.53 -1.94
CA GLU A 133 1.26 -3.07 -3.30
C GLU A 133 2.03 -4.40 -3.33
N ALA A 134 1.66 -5.32 -2.43
CA ALA A 134 2.37 -6.58 -2.21
C ALA A 134 2.47 -7.46 -3.48
N HIS A 135 1.67 -7.22 -4.51
CA HIS A 135 1.80 -7.89 -5.81
C HIS A 135 3.15 -7.63 -6.49
N CYS A 136 3.84 -6.54 -6.13
CA CYS A 136 5.18 -6.24 -6.63
C CYS A 136 6.25 -7.29 -6.25
N ILE A 137 5.96 -8.18 -5.29
CA ILE A 137 6.87 -9.26 -4.87
C ILE A 137 6.95 -10.38 -5.90
N SER A 138 5.96 -10.52 -6.77
CA SER A 138 5.83 -11.63 -7.70
C SER A 138 6.24 -11.24 -9.12
N GLN A 139 7.04 -12.09 -9.76
CA GLN A 139 7.37 -11.94 -11.19
C GLN A 139 6.14 -12.11 -12.10
N TRP A 140 5.09 -12.71 -11.59
CA TRP A 140 3.80 -12.87 -12.26
C TRP A 140 2.82 -11.73 -11.96
N GLY A 141 3.26 -10.72 -11.18
CA GLY A 141 2.53 -9.48 -10.93
C GLY A 141 2.73 -8.47 -12.07
N TYR A 142 1.86 -7.48 -12.16
CA TYR A 142 1.92 -6.44 -13.19
C TYR A 142 3.11 -5.46 -13.02
N ASP A 143 3.66 -5.33 -11.83
CA ASP A 143 4.76 -4.39 -11.50
C ASP A 143 5.78 -5.10 -10.58
N PHE A 144 6.49 -6.10 -11.12
CA PHE A 144 7.52 -6.80 -10.35
C PHE A 144 8.68 -5.88 -9.98
N ARG A 145 9.05 -5.91 -8.70
CA ARG A 145 10.19 -5.16 -8.15
C ARG A 145 11.08 -6.08 -7.33
N SER A 146 12.30 -6.29 -7.80
CA SER A 146 13.28 -7.18 -7.14
C SER A 146 13.55 -6.81 -5.69
N ASP A 147 13.45 -5.52 -5.34
CA ASP A 147 13.66 -5.02 -3.99
C ASP A 147 12.64 -5.58 -2.97
N TYR A 148 11.43 -5.95 -3.42
CA TYR A 148 10.43 -6.57 -2.57
C TYR A 148 10.86 -7.95 -2.05
N LEU A 149 11.70 -8.68 -2.77
CA LEU A 149 12.20 -10.00 -2.35
C LEU A 149 13.03 -9.93 -1.05
N PHE A 150 13.58 -8.76 -0.73
CA PHE A 150 14.34 -8.57 0.50
C PHE A 150 13.46 -8.35 1.74
N ILE A 151 12.20 -7.97 1.58
CA ILE A 151 11.31 -7.63 2.70
C ILE A 151 11.19 -8.80 3.69
N GLY A 152 11.07 -10.03 3.21
CA GLY A 152 11.00 -11.21 4.08
C GLY A 152 12.26 -11.44 4.91
N LYS A 153 13.46 -11.19 4.35
CA LYS A 153 14.72 -11.23 5.11
C LYS A 153 14.77 -10.14 6.17
N MET A 154 14.32 -8.93 5.79
CA MET A 154 14.23 -7.79 6.71
C MET A 154 13.26 -8.06 7.85
N ARG A 155 12.09 -8.63 7.56
CA ARG A 155 11.10 -9.04 8.55
C ARG A 155 11.72 -9.96 9.62
N LYS A 156 12.46 -11.00 9.19
CA LYS A 156 13.17 -11.90 10.11
C LYS A 156 14.18 -11.15 11.00
N SER A 157 14.94 -10.25 10.43
CA SER A 157 15.93 -9.43 11.17
C SER A 157 15.28 -8.43 12.13
N LEU A 158 14.02 -8.04 11.87
CA LEU A 158 13.20 -7.21 12.74
C LEU A 158 12.41 -8.01 13.79
N LYS A 159 12.76 -9.28 14.02
CA LYS A 159 12.15 -10.20 14.99
C LYS A 159 10.70 -10.60 14.62
N ASN A 160 10.42 -10.70 13.33
CA ASN A 160 9.13 -11.10 12.77
C ASN A 160 7.94 -10.29 13.34
N PRO A 161 7.90 -8.96 13.14
CA PRO A 161 6.73 -8.19 13.52
C PRO A 161 5.48 -8.72 12.78
N ARG A 162 4.29 -8.51 13.37
CA ARG A 162 3.04 -8.75 12.66
C ARG A 162 3.09 -8.07 11.31
N THR A 163 2.60 -8.74 10.28
CA THR A 163 2.73 -8.27 8.92
C THR A 163 1.37 -8.19 8.23
N LEU A 164 1.12 -7.06 7.62
CA LEU A 164 -0.05 -6.81 6.78
C LEU A 164 0.40 -6.61 5.33
N ALA A 165 0.07 -7.55 4.44
CA ALA A 165 0.27 -7.40 3.01
C ALA A 165 -1.00 -6.86 2.35
N LEU A 166 -0.89 -5.76 1.62
CA LEU A 166 -1.99 -5.07 0.96
C LEU A 166 -1.77 -5.05 -0.55
N THR A 167 -2.80 -5.38 -1.31
CA THR A 167 -2.80 -5.19 -2.77
C THR A 167 -4.23 -5.00 -3.29
N ALA A 168 -4.37 -4.44 -4.49
CA ALA A 168 -5.67 -4.35 -5.16
C ALA A 168 -6.03 -5.64 -5.91
N THR A 169 -5.03 -6.38 -6.38
CA THR A 169 -5.22 -7.57 -7.21
C THR A 169 -4.15 -8.61 -6.89
N ALA A 170 -4.53 -9.88 -6.88
CA ALA A 170 -3.59 -10.99 -6.85
C ALA A 170 -4.20 -12.20 -7.54
N THR A 171 -3.41 -12.86 -8.38
CA THR A 171 -3.69 -14.22 -8.85
C THR A 171 -3.28 -15.23 -7.78
N THR A 172 -3.68 -16.49 -7.93
CA THR A 172 -3.26 -17.57 -7.03
C THR A 172 -1.73 -17.65 -6.91
N GLN A 173 -1.02 -17.46 -8.03
CA GLN A 173 0.45 -17.47 -8.05
C GLN A 173 1.04 -16.29 -7.29
N VAL A 174 0.52 -15.07 -7.49
CA VAL A 174 0.95 -13.88 -6.74
C VAL A 174 0.70 -14.07 -5.25
N LEU A 175 -0.44 -14.64 -4.86
CA LEU A 175 -0.74 -14.93 -3.47
C LEU A 175 0.27 -15.92 -2.86
N HIS A 176 0.58 -17.01 -3.58
CA HIS A 176 1.59 -17.97 -3.17
C HIS A 176 2.97 -17.32 -2.96
N ASP A 177 3.37 -16.43 -3.87
CA ASP A 177 4.64 -15.69 -3.78
C ASP A 177 4.67 -14.74 -2.58
N ILE A 178 3.55 -14.06 -2.28
CA ILE A 178 3.42 -13.21 -1.08
C ILE A 178 3.69 -14.03 0.19
N TYR A 179 3.03 -15.19 0.34
CA TYR A 179 3.29 -16.09 1.48
C TYR A 179 4.76 -16.50 1.57
N THR A 180 5.30 -16.96 0.45
CA THR A 180 6.65 -17.53 0.38
C THR A 180 7.72 -16.48 0.66
N PHE A 181 7.70 -15.36 -0.05
CA PHE A 181 8.76 -14.35 0.04
C PHE A 181 8.68 -13.51 1.30
N LEU A 182 7.50 -13.27 1.86
CA LEU A 182 7.37 -12.62 3.16
C LEU A 182 7.58 -13.59 4.32
N GLY A 183 7.58 -14.90 4.08
CA GLY A 183 7.72 -15.93 5.11
C GLY A 183 6.52 -15.96 6.06
N LEU A 184 5.32 -15.85 5.52
CA LEU A 184 4.07 -15.91 6.28
C LEU A 184 3.61 -17.37 6.41
N ASP A 185 3.15 -17.75 7.60
CA ASP A 185 2.57 -19.07 7.85
C ASP A 185 1.09 -19.07 7.40
N GLN A 186 0.77 -19.88 6.39
CA GLN A 186 -0.59 -19.95 5.84
C GLN A 186 -1.65 -20.32 6.89
N ASN A 187 -1.29 -21.08 7.92
CA ASN A 187 -2.22 -21.50 8.98
C ASN A 187 -2.44 -20.40 10.05
N LYS A 188 -1.58 -19.37 10.07
CA LYS A 188 -1.60 -18.28 11.05
C LYS A 188 -1.80 -16.91 10.41
N THR A 189 -2.03 -16.87 9.12
CA THR A 189 -2.23 -15.64 8.35
C THR A 189 -3.66 -15.58 7.88
N THR A 190 -4.37 -14.54 8.27
CA THR A 190 -5.71 -14.29 7.75
C THR A 190 -5.63 -13.78 6.32
N TYR A 191 -6.37 -14.42 5.44
CA TYR A 191 -6.54 -13.99 4.07
C TYR A 191 -7.93 -13.42 3.85
N PHE A 192 -7.99 -12.21 3.34
CA PHE A 192 -9.23 -11.56 2.93
C PHE A 192 -9.16 -11.10 1.49
N GLN A 193 -10.20 -11.42 0.72
CA GLN A 193 -10.37 -10.93 -0.64
C GLN A 193 -11.74 -10.27 -0.78
N GLY A 194 -11.72 -8.96 -0.96
CA GLY A 194 -12.93 -8.19 -1.26
C GLY A 194 -13.43 -8.41 -2.68
N HIS A 195 -14.67 -8.01 -2.93
CA HIS A 195 -15.26 -8.11 -4.26
C HIS A 195 -14.56 -7.15 -5.24
N ALA A 196 -14.06 -7.69 -6.37
CA ALA A 196 -13.39 -6.92 -7.40
C ALA A 196 -14.33 -5.95 -8.15
N PHE A 197 -15.64 -6.24 -8.15
CA PHE A 197 -16.63 -5.44 -8.85
C PHE A 197 -17.17 -4.32 -7.96
N LEU A 198 -16.79 -3.10 -8.28
CA LEU A 198 -17.41 -1.93 -7.69
C LEU A 198 -18.78 -1.73 -8.36
N LYS A 199 -19.86 -1.82 -7.59
CA LYS A 199 -21.26 -1.70 -8.06
C LYS A 199 -21.57 -0.37 -8.78
N ASN A 200 -20.70 0.62 -8.62
CA ASN A 200 -20.82 1.96 -9.22
C ASN A 200 -20.01 2.12 -10.51
N ARG A 201 -19.56 1.03 -11.13
CA ARG A 201 -18.84 1.07 -12.42
C ARG A 201 -19.63 0.31 -13.46
N GLU A 202 -19.82 0.95 -14.60
CA GLU A 202 -20.34 0.37 -15.82
C GLU A 202 -19.15 0.13 -16.77
N ILE A 203 -19.07 -1.05 -17.36
CA ILE A 203 -17.96 -1.43 -18.24
C ILE A 203 -18.54 -1.85 -19.58
N ASP A 204 -18.20 -1.05 -20.61
CA ASP A 204 -18.54 -1.35 -21.98
C ASP A 204 -17.30 -1.79 -22.77
N VAL A 205 -17.44 -2.85 -23.55
CA VAL A 205 -16.41 -3.33 -24.47
C VAL A 205 -16.85 -3.05 -25.90
N ILE A 206 -16.14 -2.15 -26.57
CA ILE A 206 -16.46 -1.76 -27.94
C ILE A 206 -15.39 -2.32 -28.88
N SER A 207 -15.80 -3.19 -29.80
CA SER A 207 -14.92 -3.64 -30.89
C SER A 207 -14.76 -2.54 -31.92
N VAL A 208 -13.51 -2.23 -32.30
CA VAL A 208 -13.20 -1.15 -33.24
C VAL A 208 -12.61 -1.74 -34.49
N GLU A 209 -13.35 -1.64 -35.59
CA GLU A 209 -12.84 -1.88 -36.96
C GLU A 209 -12.36 -0.55 -37.55
N GLY A 210 -11.04 -0.41 -37.77
CA GLY A 210 -10.45 0.78 -38.42
C GLY A 210 -9.63 1.66 -37.45
N LEU A 211 -9.62 2.98 -37.69
CA LEU A 211 -8.78 3.92 -36.94
C LEU A 211 -9.34 4.17 -35.52
N ARG A 212 -8.65 3.65 -34.51
CA ARG A 212 -8.98 3.81 -33.07
C ARG A 212 -9.14 5.28 -32.68
N SER A 213 -8.30 6.18 -33.22
CA SER A 213 -8.34 7.63 -32.94
C SER A 213 -9.67 8.30 -33.34
N LYS A 214 -10.26 7.91 -34.47
CA LYS A 214 -11.58 8.42 -34.91
C LYS A 214 -12.69 7.97 -33.99
N MET A 215 -12.64 6.71 -33.53
CA MET A 215 -13.62 6.16 -32.59
C MET A 215 -13.52 6.85 -31.23
N LEU A 216 -12.28 7.04 -30.73
CA LEU A 216 -12.05 7.75 -29.48
C LEU A 216 -12.59 9.19 -29.52
N SER A 217 -12.31 9.94 -30.60
CA SER A 217 -12.86 11.29 -30.78
C SER A 217 -14.39 11.31 -30.80
N GLY A 218 -15.03 10.25 -31.31
CA GLY A 218 -16.49 10.09 -31.28
C GLY A 218 -17.02 9.80 -29.88
N LEU A 219 -16.30 8.99 -29.10
CA LEU A 219 -16.65 8.67 -27.73
C LEU A 219 -16.48 9.87 -26.79
N LEU A 220 -15.37 10.61 -26.89
CA LEU A 220 -15.08 11.79 -26.08
C LEU A 220 -16.13 12.90 -26.22
N LYS A 221 -16.85 12.94 -27.35
CA LYS A 221 -17.99 13.88 -27.55
C LYS A 221 -19.25 13.47 -26.80
N ARG A 222 -19.33 12.25 -26.29
CA ARG A 222 -20.50 11.66 -25.61
C ARG A 222 -20.29 11.40 -24.12
N VAL A 223 -19.06 11.60 -23.64
CA VAL A 223 -18.68 11.35 -22.24
C VAL A 223 -18.67 12.67 -21.48
N ASP A 224 -19.23 12.66 -20.29
CA ASP A 224 -19.15 13.80 -19.37
C ASP A 224 -17.73 13.93 -18.83
N PHE A 225 -17.26 15.17 -18.68
CA PHE A 225 -15.94 15.45 -18.13
C PHE A 225 -15.97 15.63 -16.61
N PRO A 226 -14.90 15.27 -15.90
CA PRO A 226 -13.57 14.85 -16.39
C PRO A 226 -13.49 13.36 -16.79
N CYS A 227 -12.68 13.03 -17.81
CA CYS A 227 -12.39 11.65 -18.21
C CYS A 227 -10.86 11.39 -18.25
N ILE A 228 -10.46 10.13 -18.14
CA ILE A 228 -9.07 9.68 -18.23
C ILE A 228 -8.97 8.70 -19.39
N VAL A 229 -8.04 8.94 -20.30
CA VAL A 229 -7.75 8.08 -21.45
C VAL A 229 -6.43 7.36 -21.19
N TYR A 230 -6.44 6.03 -21.28
CA TYR A 230 -5.23 5.22 -21.21
C TYR A 230 -4.91 4.69 -22.63
N ALA A 231 -3.63 4.72 -22.99
CA ALA A 231 -3.13 4.14 -24.23
C ALA A 231 -1.91 3.25 -23.96
N SER A 232 -1.64 2.33 -24.89
CA SER A 232 -0.56 1.35 -24.75
C SER A 232 0.83 1.96 -24.91
N THR A 233 0.95 3.08 -25.62
CA THR A 233 2.22 3.75 -25.89
C THR A 233 2.11 5.27 -25.81
N ILE A 234 3.24 5.93 -25.48
CA ILE A 234 3.34 7.40 -25.46
C ILE A 234 2.98 7.98 -26.84
N LYS A 235 3.43 7.34 -27.92
CA LYS A 235 3.14 7.76 -29.30
C LYS A 235 1.64 7.76 -29.63
N GLU A 236 0.87 6.84 -29.05
CA GLU A 236 -0.59 6.84 -29.21
C GLU A 236 -1.23 8.02 -28.47
N ILE A 237 -0.71 8.40 -27.29
CA ILE A 237 -1.19 9.55 -26.54
C ILE A 237 -0.88 10.87 -27.23
N GLU A 238 0.34 11.02 -27.77
CA GLU A 238 0.75 12.22 -28.52
C GLU A 238 0.04 12.39 -29.86
N GLY A 239 -0.49 11.31 -30.43
CA GLY A 239 -1.25 11.31 -31.68
C GLY A 239 -2.76 11.48 -31.53
N MET A 240 -3.28 11.64 -30.31
CA MET A 240 -4.70 11.86 -29.96
C MET A 240 -5.03 13.33 -29.83
#